data_e82816891d63bdd80e418fa0da09ea79
#
_entry.id   e82816891d63bdd80e418fa0da09ea79
#
_cell.length_a   1.000
_cell.length_b   1.000
_cell.length_c   1.000
_cell.angle_alpha   90.00
_cell.angle_beta   90.00
_cell.angle_gamma   90.00
#
_symmetry.space_group_name_H-M   'P 1'
#
loop_
_entity.id
_entity.type
_entity.pdbx_description
1 polymer ?
#
loop_
_entity_poly.entity_id
_entity_poly.type
_entity_poly.pdbx_seq_one_letter_code
_entity_poly.pdbx_strand_id
1 'polypeptide(L)' 'MTVIQIKVKPNSRASRLEQQEDGTWLAQLKSPPVDGKANEELIALVAKHFKLSKSDVSIKSGASSRLKLVQING' A
#
# COMPACT_ATOMS: atom_id res chain seq x y z
N MET A 1 1.62 5.59 16.09
CA MET A 1 0.84 5.37 14.86
C MET A 1 1.27 6.32 13.77
N THR A 2 1.46 5.80 12.59
CA THR A 2 1.86 6.61 11.45
C THR A 2 0.88 6.39 10.30
N VAL A 3 0.46 7.48 9.67
CA VAL A 3 -0.39 7.38 8.48
C VAL A 3 0.41 7.90 7.30
N ILE A 4 0.50 7.07 6.26
CA ILE A 4 1.20 7.45 5.03
C ILE A 4 0.23 7.45 3.86
N GLN A 5 0.53 8.28 2.88
CA GLN A 5 -0.26 8.39 1.67
C GLN A 5 0.42 7.58 0.58
N ILE A 6 -0.30 6.61 0.02
CA ILE A 6 0.27 5.71 -0.98
C ILE A 6 -0.53 5.79 -2.27
N LYS A 7 0.18 6.07 -3.36
CA LYS A 7 -0.40 6.01 -4.69
C LYS A 7 -0.21 4.59 -5.23
N VAL A 8 -1.29 3.96 -5.63
CA VAL A 8 -1.28 2.56 -6.06
C VAL A 8 -1.31 2.46 -7.58
N LYS A 9 -0.42 1.64 -8.13
CA LYS A 9 -0.37 1.37 -9.57
C LYS A 9 -0.62 -0.12 -9.79
N PRO A 10 -1.85 -0.52 -10.08
CA PRO A 10 -2.18 -1.93 -10.30
C PRO A 10 -1.71 -2.41 -11.67
N ASN A 11 -1.82 -3.71 -11.90
CA ASN A 11 -1.42 -4.36 -13.14
C ASN A 11 0.04 -4.10 -13.50
N SER A 12 0.90 -4.02 -12.48
CA SER A 12 2.34 -3.84 -12.70
C SER A 12 3.02 -5.20 -12.83
N ARG A 13 4.22 -5.20 -13.37
CA ARG A 13 4.98 -6.43 -13.55
C ARG A 13 5.60 -6.94 -12.27
N ALA A 14 5.76 -6.08 -11.29
CA ALA A 14 6.37 -6.42 -10.02
C ALA A 14 5.69 -5.71 -8.88
N SER A 15 5.81 -6.28 -7.68
CA SER A 15 5.33 -5.63 -6.47
C SER A 15 6.47 -4.81 -5.89
N ARG A 16 6.31 -3.49 -5.82
CA ARG A 16 7.33 -2.59 -5.31
C ARG A 16 6.71 -1.46 -4.51
N LEU A 17 7.41 -1.04 -3.47
CA LEU A 17 7.05 0.14 -2.69
C LEU A 17 8.22 1.11 -2.72
N GLU A 18 7.96 2.34 -3.18
CA GLU A 18 8.98 3.38 -3.29
C GLU A 18 8.48 4.66 -2.67
N GLN A 19 9.37 5.41 -2.02
CA GLN A 19 9.04 6.74 -1.54
C GLN A 19 9.42 7.74 -2.62
N GLN A 20 8.49 8.64 -2.95
CA GLN A 20 8.70 9.67 -3.95
C GLN A 20 9.39 10.89 -3.32
N GLU A 21 9.91 11.77 -4.17
CA GLU A 21 10.62 12.97 -3.71
C GLU A 21 9.74 13.91 -2.89
N ASP A 22 8.43 13.90 -3.16
CA ASP A 22 7.49 14.77 -2.44
C ASP A 22 7.01 14.17 -1.12
N GLY A 23 7.53 13.01 -0.74
CA GLY A 23 7.17 12.36 0.51
C GLY A 23 6.04 11.35 0.39
N THR A 24 5.33 11.30 -0.72
CA THR A 24 4.31 10.29 -0.92
C THR A 24 4.97 8.95 -1.32
N TRP A 25 4.22 7.88 -1.19
CA TRP A 25 4.70 6.55 -1.53
C TRP A 25 4.03 6.07 -2.81
N LEU A 26 4.76 5.33 -3.62
CA LEU A 26 4.21 4.67 -4.80
C LEU A 26 4.30 3.17 -4.60
N ALA A 27 3.16 2.50 -4.69
CA ALA A 27 3.09 1.05 -4.59
C ALA A 27 2.70 0.47 -5.94
N GLN A 28 3.59 -0.32 -6.52
CA GLN A 28 3.30 -1.06 -7.74
C GLN A 28 2.80 -2.44 -7.33
N LEU A 29 1.64 -2.84 -7.83
CA LEU A 29 1.00 -4.09 -7.48
C LEU A 29 0.78 -4.93 -8.72
N LYS A 30 1.01 -6.22 -8.62
CA LYS A 30 0.74 -7.16 -9.71
C LYS A 30 -0.75 -7.42 -9.87
N SER A 31 -1.49 -7.33 -8.79
CA SER A 31 -2.92 -7.61 -8.81
C SER A 31 -3.68 -6.58 -9.62
N PRO A 32 -4.79 -6.98 -10.27
CA PRO A 32 -5.68 -6.02 -10.91
C PRO A 32 -6.41 -5.18 -9.86
N PRO A 33 -6.98 -4.03 -10.25
CA PRO A 33 -7.71 -3.17 -9.29
C PRO A 33 -9.08 -3.74 -8.94
N VAL A 34 -9.09 -4.98 -8.48
CA VAL A 34 -10.29 -5.67 -8.04
C VAL A 34 -10.35 -5.62 -6.53
N ASP A 35 -11.54 -5.40 -5.98
CA ASP A 35 -11.74 -5.27 -4.54
C ASP A 35 -11.14 -6.44 -3.77
N GLY A 36 -10.37 -6.10 -2.75
CA GLY A 36 -9.78 -7.06 -1.84
C GLY A 36 -8.39 -7.50 -2.24
N LYS A 37 -8.18 -7.91 -3.48
CA LYS A 37 -6.88 -8.45 -3.88
C LYS A 37 -5.76 -7.41 -3.88
N ALA A 38 -6.01 -6.26 -4.47
CA ALA A 38 -5.02 -5.19 -4.48
C ALA A 38 -4.76 -4.68 -3.08
N ASN A 39 -5.80 -4.57 -2.25
CA ASN A 39 -5.65 -4.12 -0.87
C ASN A 39 -4.83 -5.12 -0.06
N GLU A 40 -5.07 -6.41 -0.22
CA GLU A 40 -4.29 -7.44 0.48
C GLU A 40 -2.82 -7.39 0.06
N GLU A 41 -2.57 -7.25 -1.23
CA GLU A 41 -1.20 -7.15 -1.73
C GLU A 41 -0.51 -5.90 -1.19
N LEU A 42 -1.23 -4.77 -1.15
CA LEU A 42 -0.69 -3.54 -0.61
C LEU A 42 -0.31 -3.69 0.86
N ILE A 43 -1.19 -4.27 1.67
CA ILE A 43 -0.93 -4.49 3.09
C ILE A 43 0.31 -5.37 3.27
N ALA A 44 0.40 -6.45 2.50
CA ALA A 44 1.55 -7.34 2.58
C ALA A 44 2.84 -6.64 2.17
N LEU A 45 2.77 -5.82 1.13
CA LEU A 45 3.93 -5.09 0.62
C LEU A 45 4.43 -4.07 1.65
N VAL A 46 3.52 -3.31 2.25
CA VAL A 46 3.87 -2.32 3.27
C VAL A 46 4.44 -3.01 4.51
N ALA A 47 3.79 -4.06 4.97
CA ALA A 47 4.26 -4.80 6.14
C ALA A 47 5.67 -5.34 5.92
N LYS A 48 5.93 -5.90 4.75
CA LYS A 48 7.25 -6.43 4.41
C LYS A 48 8.29 -5.32 4.33
N HIS A 49 7.94 -4.19 3.74
CA HIS A 49 8.87 -3.07 3.59
C HIS A 49 9.31 -2.52 4.95
N PHE A 50 8.38 -2.40 5.88
CA PHE A 50 8.67 -1.88 7.23
C PHE A 50 8.97 -2.97 8.24
N LYS A 51 9.01 -4.25 7.82
CA LYS A 51 9.29 -5.40 8.68
C LYS A 51 8.28 -5.53 9.81
N LEU A 52 7.01 -5.41 9.45
CA LEU A 52 5.90 -5.48 10.39
C LEU A 52 4.98 -6.65 10.04
N SER A 53 4.05 -6.97 10.95
CA SER A 53 3.00 -7.92 10.67
C SER A 53 1.91 -7.25 9.83
N LYS A 54 1.16 -8.05 9.07
CA LYS A 54 0.03 -7.52 8.31
C LYS A 54 -1.01 -6.88 9.21
N SER A 55 -1.15 -7.37 10.46
CA SER A 55 -2.08 -6.80 11.42
C SER A 55 -1.69 -5.40 11.88
N ASP A 56 -0.43 -5.01 11.66
CA ASP A 56 0.04 -3.67 11.99
C ASP A 56 -0.23 -2.66 10.89
N VAL A 57 -0.78 -3.10 9.77
CA VAL A 57 -1.03 -2.24 8.61
C VAL A 57 -2.52 -2.24 8.32
N SER A 58 -3.11 -1.04 8.20
CA SER A 58 -4.53 -0.88 7.93
C SER A 58 -4.75 0.17 6.87
N ILE A 59 -5.69 -0.06 5.96
CA ILE A 59 -6.09 0.94 4.98
C ILE A 59 -7.22 1.76 5.57
N LYS A 60 -6.99 3.06 5.77
CA LYS A 60 -7.95 3.93 6.44
C LYS A 60 -8.94 4.60 5.51
N SER A 61 -8.53 4.89 4.28
CA SER A 61 -9.45 5.47 3.31
C SER A 61 -8.93 5.21 1.91
N GLY A 62 -9.77 5.48 0.93
CA GLY A 62 -9.40 5.29 -0.46
C GLY A 62 -9.33 3.84 -0.89
N ALA A 63 -10.05 2.93 -0.23
CA ALA A 63 -9.96 1.50 -0.51
C ALA A 63 -10.29 1.17 -1.98
N SER A 64 -11.14 1.97 -2.62
CA SER A 64 -11.51 1.77 -4.01
C SER A 64 -10.83 2.76 -4.96
N SER A 65 -9.90 3.56 -4.46
CA SER A 65 -9.19 4.54 -5.28
C SER A 65 -7.71 4.20 -5.38
N ARG A 66 -7.02 4.87 -6.31
CA ARG A 66 -5.59 4.65 -6.49
C ARG A 66 -4.74 5.35 -5.44
N LEU A 67 -5.32 6.33 -4.74
CA LEU A 67 -4.64 7.02 -3.66
C LEU A 67 -5.24 6.56 -2.35
N LYS A 68 -4.41 5.97 -1.48
CA LYS A 68 -4.88 5.36 -0.25
C LYS A 68 -4.14 5.92 0.94
N LEU A 69 -4.87 6.06 2.06
CA LEU A 69 -4.26 6.38 3.34
C LEU A 69 -4.07 5.09 4.11
N VAL A 70 -2.84 4.81 4.49
CA VAL A 70 -2.47 3.57 5.17
C VAL A 70 -1.94 3.91 6.55
N GLN A 71 -2.52 3.30 7.56
CA GLN A 71 -2.07 3.46 8.95
C GLN A 71 -1.12 2.33 9.32
N ILE A 72 -0.01 2.69 9.91
CA ILE A 72 1.01 1.74 10.36
C ILE A 72 1.09 1.83 11.88
N ASN A 73 0.87 0.70 12.54
CA ASN A 73 1.02 0.56 13.98
C ASN A 73 2.35 -0.16 14.24
N GLY A 74 3.30 0.59 14.70
CA GLY A 74 4.58 -0.08 14.91
C GLY A 74 5.66 0.80 15.46
#